data_8003ae892af8e0176b0dd2f948b304c1
#
_entry.id   8003ae892af8e0176b0dd2f948b304c1
#
_cell.length_a   1.000
_cell.length_b   1.000
_cell.length_c   1.000
_cell.angle_alpha   90.00
_cell.angle_beta   90.00
_cell.angle_gamma   90.00
#
_symmetry.space_group_name_H-M   'P 1'
#
loop_
_entity.id
_entity.type
_entity.pdbx_description
1 polymer ?
#
loop_
_entity_poly.entity_id
_entity_poly.type
_entity_poly.pdbx_seq_one_letter_code
_entity_poly.pdbx_strand_id
1 'polypeptide(L)'
;MLILAHLTKLTDTYTLSNGVKIPIVGFGTWQTPDGDVAKHSVEAALAAGYHHIDTAAAYGNEESVGAGMRASGVPRDQIFLTTKLWNGDHGYEATKAALDKSLKKLGVDYVDLYLIHWPNPIKFRDNWEETNAGSWKAMEEAYKAGKVRAIGVSNFRAKHIDALLKTATVKPMVNQIFLNPSDLQPEVVAYNDAHDILSEAYSPLGTGKIFQVDA
;
A
#
# COMPACT_ATOMS: atom_id res chain seq x y z
N MET A 1 -25.29 -11.67 -4.74
CA MET A 1 -25.24 -11.29 -6.18
C MET A 1 -24.35 -10.05 -6.27
N LEU A 2 -23.03 -10.26 -6.45
CA LEU A 2 -22.11 -9.15 -6.67
C LEU A 2 -22.49 -8.48 -7.98
N ILE A 3 -22.97 -7.25 -7.90
CA ILE A 3 -23.04 -6.37 -9.06
C ILE A 3 -21.56 -6.07 -9.37
N LEU A 4 -21.00 -6.75 -10.37
CA LEU A 4 -19.74 -6.35 -10.99
C LEU A 4 -20.00 -4.93 -11.53
N ALA A 5 -19.61 -3.93 -10.75
CA ALA A 5 -19.55 -2.58 -11.27
C ALA A 5 -18.68 -2.62 -12.53
N HIS A 6 -19.18 -2.11 -13.65
CA HIS A 6 -18.39 -2.00 -14.87
C HIS A 6 -17.28 -0.96 -14.63
N LEU A 7 -16.15 -1.43 -14.10
CA LEU A 7 -14.96 -0.62 -13.89
C LEU A 7 -14.23 -0.50 -15.24
N THR A 8 -14.33 0.64 -15.87
CA THR A 8 -13.85 0.86 -17.26
C THR A 8 -12.92 2.04 -17.41
N LYS A 9 -12.77 2.86 -16.35
CA LYS A 9 -11.94 4.08 -16.36
C LYS A 9 -10.85 4.02 -15.31
N LEU A 10 -9.70 4.63 -15.57
CA LEU A 10 -8.61 4.76 -14.58
C LEU A 10 -9.05 5.47 -13.30
N THR A 11 -10.12 6.28 -13.39
CA THR A 11 -10.70 7.01 -12.25
C THR A 11 -11.75 6.22 -11.47
N ASP A 12 -12.11 5.02 -11.91
CA ASP A 12 -13.03 4.18 -11.15
C ASP A 12 -12.37 3.71 -9.85
N THR A 13 -13.18 3.49 -8.83
CA THR A 13 -12.69 3.21 -7.47
C THR A 13 -13.40 2.02 -6.84
N TYR A 14 -12.70 1.30 -5.98
CA TYR A 14 -13.32 0.48 -4.93
C TYR A 14 -13.54 1.32 -3.67
N THR A 15 -14.51 0.94 -2.86
CA THR A 15 -14.75 1.55 -1.56
C THR A 15 -14.21 0.61 -0.47
N LEU A 16 -13.27 1.09 0.33
CA LEU A 16 -12.74 0.36 1.48
C LEU A 16 -13.78 0.28 2.62
N SER A 17 -13.56 -0.63 3.57
CA SER A 17 -14.48 -0.85 4.71
C SER A 17 -14.75 0.40 5.57
N ASN A 18 -13.87 1.40 5.52
CA ASN A 18 -14.06 2.70 6.18
C ASN A 18 -14.67 3.79 5.28
N GLY A 19 -15.08 3.47 4.06
CA GLY A 19 -15.68 4.40 3.11
C GLY A 19 -14.68 5.18 2.23
N VAL A 20 -13.37 5.04 2.45
CA VAL A 20 -12.35 5.64 1.59
C VAL A 20 -12.37 4.97 0.22
N LYS A 21 -12.30 5.78 -0.84
CA LYS A 21 -12.26 5.30 -2.22
C LYS A 21 -10.81 5.15 -2.68
N ILE A 22 -10.44 3.93 -3.12
CA ILE A 22 -9.15 3.61 -3.71
C ILE A 22 -9.30 3.42 -5.22
N PRO A 23 -8.50 4.11 -6.07
CA PRO A 23 -8.50 3.88 -7.51
C PRO A 23 -8.17 2.43 -7.87
N ILE A 24 -8.84 1.88 -8.87
CA ILE A 24 -8.67 0.48 -9.30
C ILE A 24 -7.31 0.18 -9.93
N VAL A 25 -6.63 1.22 -10.42
CA VAL A 25 -5.30 1.11 -11.04
C VAL A 25 -4.37 2.10 -10.38
N GLY A 26 -3.21 1.62 -9.94
CA GLY A 26 -2.15 2.42 -9.36
C GLY A 26 -0.85 2.34 -10.16
N PHE A 27 -0.03 3.38 -10.07
CA PHE A 27 1.33 3.42 -10.58
C PHE A 27 2.30 3.12 -9.45
N GLY A 28 3.01 1.97 -9.55
CA GLY A 28 4.01 1.53 -8.58
C GLY A 28 5.40 2.03 -8.92
N THR A 29 6.14 2.45 -7.91
CA THR A 29 7.50 3.02 -8.05
C THR A 29 8.62 2.06 -7.64
N TRP A 30 8.31 0.78 -7.39
CA TRP A 30 9.34 -0.22 -7.08
C TRP A 30 10.35 -0.36 -8.23
N GLN A 31 11.64 -0.40 -7.89
CA GLN A 31 12.78 -0.42 -8.83
C GLN A 31 12.91 0.82 -9.73
N THR A 32 12.12 1.86 -9.51
CA THR A 32 12.33 3.14 -10.18
C THR A 32 13.50 3.86 -9.49
N PRO A 33 14.60 4.15 -10.22
CA PRO A 33 15.74 4.86 -9.64
C PRO A 33 15.34 6.19 -9.02
N ASP A 34 15.92 6.50 -7.84
CA ASP A 34 15.72 7.80 -7.19
C ASP A 34 16.21 8.96 -8.06
N GLY A 35 15.75 10.16 -7.79
CA GLY A 35 16.07 11.38 -8.54
C GLY A 35 15.13 11.62 -9.71
N ASP A 36 15.66 12.15 -10.81
CA ASP A 36 14.88 12.61 -11.96
C ASP A 36 14.02 11.50 -12.59
N VAL A 37 14.50 10.25 -12.58
CA VAL A 37 13.74 9.12 -13.14
C VAL A 37 12.44 8.91 -12.37
N ALA A 38 12.50 8.81 -11.05
CA ALA A 38 11.30 8.62 -10.22
C ALA A 38 10.38 9.84 -10.31
N LYS A 39 10.94 11.05 -10.26
CA LYS A 39 10.18 12.30 -10.38
C LYS A 39 9.40 12.34 -11.68
N HIS A 40 10.06 12.21 -12.83
CA HIS A 40 9.42 12.31 -14.15
C HIS A 40 8.46 11.14 -14.42
N SER A 41 8.73 9.94 -13.88
CA SER A 41 7.81 8.81 -13.99
C SER A 41 6.48 9.08 -13.28
N VAL A 42 6.52 9.70 -12.09
CA VAL A 42 5.31 10.08 -11.35
C VAL A 42 4.57 11.21 -12.06
N GLU A 43 5.27 12.23 -12.56
CA GLU A 43 4.68 13.29 -13.38
C GLU A 43 3.94 12.73 -14.60
N ALA A 44 4.60 11.82 -15.34
CA ALA A 44 4.02 11.19 -16.53
C ALA A 44 2.82 10.32 -16.19
N ALA A 45 2.86 9.55 -15.09
CA ALA A 45 1.74 8.73 -14.64
C ALA A 45 0.51 9.60 -14.31
N LEU A 46 0.70 10.69 -13.55
CA LEU A 46 -0.39 11.61 -13.21
C LEU A 46 -0.93 12.33 -14.46
N ALA A 47 -0.07 12.74 -15.37
CA ALA A 47 -0.47 13.33 -16.66
C ALA A 47 -1.25 12.33 -17.55
N ALA A 48 -0.96 11.03 -17.45
CA ALA A 48 -1.68 9.97 -18.15
C ALA A 48 -3.02 9.61 -17.49
N GLY A 49 -3.38 10.23 -16.36
CA GLY A 49 -4.65 10.02 -15.67
C GLY A 49 -4.63 8.97 -14.57
N TYR A 50 -3.46 8.49 -14.14
CA TYR A 50 -3.37 7.73 -12.89
C TYR A 50 -3.66 8.66 -11.71
N HIS A 51 -4.43 8.19 -10.76
CA HIS A 51 -4.73 8.91 -9.51
C HIS A 51 -4.24 8.16 -8.27
N HIS A 52 -3.59 7.02 -8.42
CA HIS A 52 -2.99 6.25 -7.33
C HIS A 52 -1.50 6.08 -7.59
N ILE A 53 -0.68 6.56 -6.65
CA ILE A 53 0.79 6.40 -6.63
C ILE A 53 1.15 5.52 -5.46
N ASP A 54 1.84 4.40 -5.74
CA ASP A 54 2.32 3.45 -4.74
C ASP A 54 3.84 3.51 -4.64
N THR A 55 4.31 3.79 -3.44
CA THR A 55 5.73 3.76 -3.07
C THR A 55 5.94 2.98 -1.76
N ALA A 56 7.15 2.99 -1.24
CA ALA A 56 7.50 2.44 0.07
C ALA A 56 8.80 3.05 0.59
N ALA A 57 8.96 3.11 1.91
CA ALA A 57 10.23 3.53 2.53
C ALA A 57 11.43 2.71 2.05
N ALA A 58 11.19 1.41 1.77
CA ALA A 58 12.21 0.48 1.26
C ALA A 58 12.72 0.81 -0.15
N TYR A 59 11.94 1.53 -0.97
CA TYR A 59 12.33 1.81 -2.36
C TYR A 59 13.39 2.91 -2.47
N GLY A 60 13.56 3.70 -1.40
CA GLY A 60 14.56 4.76 -1.33
C GLY A 60 14.25 5.99 -2.18
N ASN A 61 13.09 6.06 -2.81
CA ASN A 61 12.72 7.10 -3.78
C ASN A 61 11.53 8.00 -3.34
N GLU A 62 11.10 7.92 -2.06
CA GLU A 62 9.95 8.69 -1.57
C GLU A 62 10.08 10.20 -1.80
N GLU A 63 11.31 10.75 -1.68
CA GLU A 63 11.56 12.18 -1.88
C GLU A 63 11.29 12.61 -3.32
N SER A 64 11.78 11.82 -4.28
CA SER A 64 11.57 12.04 -5.71
C SER A 64 10.10 11.80 -6.12
N VAL A 65 9.43 10.82 -5.51
CA VAL A 65 7.99 10.59 -5.69
C VAL A 65 7.20 11.83 -5.25
N GLY A 66 7.47 12.36 -4.06
CA GLY A 66 6.85 13.58 -3.58
C GLY A 66 7.13 14.80 -4.47
N ALA A 67 8.36 14.92 -4.99
CA ALA A 67 8.73 15.97 -5.94
C ALA A 67 7.94 15.84 -7.27
N GLY A 68 7.79 14.62 -7.79
CA GLY A 68 7.00 14.35 -8.99
C GLY A 68 5.52 14.68 -8.82
N MET A 69 4.94 14.31 -7.68
CA MET A 69 3.56 14.68 -7.35
C MET A 69 3.36 16.21 -7.35
N ARG A 70 4.24 16.96 -6.70
CA ARG A 70 4.17 18.43 -6.68
C ARG A 70 4.36 19.05 -8.07
N ALA A 71 5.30 18.53 -8.85
CA ALA A 71 5.60 19.04 -10.19
C ALA A 71 4.49 18.74 -11.20
N SER A 72 3.68 17.70 -11.00
CA SER A 72 2.56 17.35 -11.88
C SER A 72 1.45 18.41 -11.91
N GLY A 73 1.36 19.25 -10.88
CA GLY A 73 0.27 20.23 -10.73
C GLY A 73 -1.08 19.62 -10.34
N VAL A 74 -1.17 18.30 -10.19
CA VAL A 74 -2.40 17.65 -9.72
C VAL A 74 -2.58 17.94 -8.21
N PRO A 75 -3.75 18.42 -7.76
CA PRO A 75 -4.01 18.69 -6.35
C PRO A 75 -3.80 17.44 -5.49
N ARG A 76 -3.23 17.60 -4.28
CA ARG A 76 -2.92 16.49 -3.37
C ARG A 76 -4.13 15.63 -3.03
N ASP A 77 -5.29 16.22 -2.88
CA ASP A 77 -6.56 15.54 -2.57
C ASP A 77 -7.13 14.74 -3.74
N GLN A 78 -6.59 14.90 -4.94
CA GLN A 78 -6.90 14.08 -6.12
C GLN A 78 -5.91 12.93 -6.33
N ILE A 79 -4.87 12.82 -5.50
CA ILE A 79 -3.88 11.76 -5.56
C ILE A 79 -4.09 10.82 -4.37
N PHE A 80 -4.35 9.54 -4.65
CA PHE A 80 -4.32 8.49 -3.65
C PHE A 80 -2.86 8.03 -3.50
N LEU A 81 -2.25 8.30 -2.36
CA LEU A 81 -0.84 8.00 -2.09
C LEU A 81 -0.71 6.86 -1.10
N THR A 82 -0.01 5.80 -1.52
CA THR A 82 0.36 4.66 -0.68
C THR A 82 1.85 4.70 -0.37
N THR A 83 2.21 4.50 0.90
CA THR A 83 3.57 4.11 1.29
C THR A 83 3.54 2.98 2.33
N LYS A 84 4.71 2.42 2.68
CA LYS A 84 4.78 1.19 3.46
C LYS A 84 5.88 1.28 4.52
N LEU A 85 5.57 0.74 5.71
CA LEU A 85 6.50 0.53 6.81
C LEU A 85 7.54 -0.52 6.41
N TRP A 86 8.82 -0.15 6.49
CA TRP A 86 9.89 -1.09 6.17
C TRP A 86 10.14 -2.11 7.28
N ASN A 87 10.68 -3.25 6.88
CA ASN A 87 10.98 -4.40 7.74
C ASN A 87 11.86 -4.11 8.95
N GLY A 88 12.71 -3.09 8.87
CA GLY A 88 13.60 -2.70 9.96
C GLY A 88 12.93 -1.89 11.08
N ASP A 89 11.73 -1.36 10.80
CA ASP A 89 11.07 -0.32 11.59
C ASP A 89 9.79 -0.82 12.28
N HIS A 90 9.64 -2.15 12.43
CA HIS A 90 8.52 -2.74 13.16
C HIS A 90 8.60 -2.44 14.66
N GLY A 91 7.44 -2.39 15.30
CA GLY A 91 7.24 -2.02 16.70
C GLY A 91 6.66 -0.61 16.84
N TYR A 92 6.09 -0.32 18.00
CA TYR A 92 5.27 0.89 18.21
C TYR A 92 6.01 2.20 17.93
N GLU A 93 7.11 2.45 18.65
CA GLU A 93 7.86 3.72 18.51
C GLU A 93 8.56 3.83 17.16
N ALA A 94 9.14 2.73 16.67
CA ALA A 94 9.82 2.71 15.38
C ALA A 94 8.85 3.01 14.23
N THR A 95 7.63 2.47 14.27
CA THR A 95 6.60 2.72 13.26
C THR A 95 6.16 4.18 13.24
N LYS A 96 5.99 4.82 14.41
CA LYS A 96 5.67 6.26 14.49
C LYS A 96 6.76 7.10 13.82
N ALA A 97 8.02 6.85 14.19
CA ALA A 97 9.16 7.56 13.63
C ALA A 97 9.30 7.32 12.11
N ALA A 98 9.05 6.08 11.66
CA ALA A 98 9.11 5.72 10.24
C ALA A 98 8.03 6.44 9.42
N LEU A 99 6.79 6.51 9.92
CA LEU A 99 5.73 7.25 9.25
C LEU A 99 6.06 8.75 9.15
N ASP A 100 6.48 9.38 10.25
CA ASP A 100 6.85 10.80 10.23
C ASP A 100 8.00 11.08 9.24
N LYS A 101 8.96 10.15 9.14
CA LYS A 101 10.05 10.21 8.16
C LYS A 101 9.53 10.10 6.72
N SER A 102 8.60 9.17 6.45
CA SER A 102 8.01 9.02 5.12
C SER A 102 7.20 10.24 4.72
N LEU A 103 6.36 10.79 5.62
CA LEU A 103 5.61 12.02 5.37
C LEU A 103 6.54 13.18 5.03
N LYS A 104 7.63 13.35 5.79
CA LYS A 104 8.64 14.38 5.53
C LYS A 104 9.31 14.23 4.17
N LYS A 105 9.71 13.00 3.80
CA LYS A 105 10.34 12.73 2.48
C LYS A 105 9.39 12.99 1.33
N LEU A 106 8.16 12.51 1.45
CA LEU A 106 7.11 12.73 0.46
C LEU A 106 6.69 14.22 0.38
N GLY A 107 6.94 15.01 1.44
CA GLY A 107 6.55 16.40 1.53
C GLY A 107 5.04 16.59 1.62
N VAL A 108 4.36 15.73 2.40
CA VAL A 108 2.92 15.72 2.59
C VAL A 108 2.55 15.61 4.07
N ASP A 109 1.36 16.09 4.43
CA ASP A 109 0.84 16.03 5.80
C ASP A 109 0.16 14.68 6.10
N TYR A 110 -0.29 13.97 5.06
CA TYR A 110 -0.95 12.68 5.19
C TYR A 110 -0.67 11.77 3.98
N VAL A 111 -0.84 10.46 4.16
CA VAL A 111 -0.96 9.48 3.09
C VAL A 111 -2.35 8.86 3.09
N ASP A 112 -2.80 8.38 1.93
CA ASP A 112 -4.12 7.77 1.79
C ASP A 112 -4.14 6.33 2.29
N LEU A 113 -3.04 5.60 2.11
CA LEU A 113 -2.90 4.22 2.59
C LEU A 113 -1.48 4.00 3.14
N TYR A 114 -1.42 3.45 4.36
CA TYR A 114 -0.16 3.02 4.97
C TYR A 114 -0.20 1.52 5.26
N LEU A 115 0.80 0.79 4.78
CA LEU A 115 0.85 -0.67 4.86
C LEU A 115 2.03 -1.16 5.70
N ILE A 116 1.85 -2.22 6.49
CA ILE A 116 2.98 -3.05 6.94
C ILE A 116 3.47 -3.82 5.72
N HIS A 117 4.75 -3.64 5.32
CA HIS A 117 5.26 -4.17 4.04
C HIS A 117 5.37 -5.69 4.02
N TRP A 118 5.84 -6.31 5.11
CA TRP A 118 5.96 -7.76 5.29
C TRP A 118 5.61 -8.16 6.72
N PRO A 119 4.93 -9.30 6.92
CA PRO A 119 4.48 -9.71 8.26
C PRO A 119 5.58 -10.24 9.17
N ASN A 120 6.64 -10.80 8.61
CA ASN A 120 7.61 -11.62 9.34
C ASN A 120 9.05 -11.36 8.86
N PRO A 121 9.57 -10.11 9.04
CA PRO A 121 10.93 -9.79 8.65
C PRO A 121 11.96 -10.54 9.49
N ILE A 122 13.15 -10.80 8.91
CA ILE A 122 14.21 -11.59 9.54
C ILE A 122 14.58 -11.08 10.93
N LYS A 123 14.68 -9.75 11.08
CA LYS A 123 15.04 -9.10 12.35
C LYS A 123 14.06 -9.40 13.49
N PHE A 124 12.78 -9.63 13.18
CA PHE A 124 11.71 -9.81 14.15
C PHE A 124 11.03 -11.19 14.04
N ARG A 125 11.71 -12.16 13.42
CA ARG A 125 11.10 -13.46 13.12
C ARG A 125 10.60 -14.20 14.35
N ASP A 126 11.31 -14.08 15.47
CA ASP A 126 10.97 -14.80 16.71
C ASP A 126 9.86 -14.11 17.53
N ASN A 127 9.60 -12.81 17.27
CA ASN A 127 8.59 -12.01 17.98
C ASN A 127 7.71 -11.18 17.02
N TRP A 128 7.49 -11.69 15.81
CA TRP A 128 6.76 -10.98 14.74
C TRP A 128 5.31 -10.64 15.14
N GLU A 129 4.64 -11.45 15.96
CA GLU A 129 3.28 -11.18 16.42
C GLU A 129 3.26 -9.92 17.28
N GLU A 130 4.14 -9.82 18.25
CA GLU A 130 4.25 -8.68 19.16
C GLU A 130 4.66 -7.41 18.41
N THR A 131 5.65 -7.50 17.53
CA THR A 131 6.13 -6.34 16.76
C THR A 131 5.10 -5.85 15.76
N ASN A 132 4.34 -6.74 15.11
CA ASN A 132 3.21 -6.35 14.25
C ASN A 132 2.10 -5.69 15.07
N ALA A 133 1.74 -6.23 16.24
CA ALA A 133 0.75 -5.62 17.13
C ALA A 133 1.17 -4.22 17.56
N GLY A 134 2.44 -4.02 17.90
CA GLY A 134 3.00 -2.71 18.23
C GLY A 134 2.94 -1.73 17.04
N SER A 135 3.35 -2.18 15.85
CA SER A 135 3.26 -1.40 14.62
C SER A 135 1.81 -1.02 14.30
N TRP A 136 0.91 -1.99 14.42
CA TRP A 136 -0.51 -1.76 14.13
C TRP A 136 -1.13 -0.74 15.06
N LYS A 137 -0.83 -0.80 16.36
CA LYS A 137 -1.28 0.19 17.33
C LYS A 137 -0.82 1.60 16.95
N ALA A 138 0.43 1.77 16.52
CA ALA A 138 0.94 3.05 16.05
C ALA A 138 0.20 3.54 14.79
N MET A 139 -0.11 2.62 13.87
CA MET A 139 -0.87 2.94 12.66
C MET A 139 -2.32 3.32 12.96
N GLU A 140 -2.97 2.66 13.92
CA GLU A 140 -4.32 3.04 14.38
C GLU A 140 -4.35 4.44 15.02
N GLU A 141 -3.32 4.81 15.76
CA GLU A 141 -3.19 6.17 16.32
C GLU A 141 -2.98 7.21 15.20
N ALA A 142 -2.14 6.92 14.22
CA ALA A 142 -1.93 7.77 13.04
C ALA A 142 -3.22 7.92 12.21
N TYR A 143 -4.00 6.85 12.08
CA TYR A 143 -5.32 6.85 11.45
C TYR A 143 -6.30 7.76 12.19
N LYS A 144 -6.40 7.63 13.52
CA LYS A 144 -7.24 8.50 14.35
C LYS A 144 -6.80 9.97 14.31
N ALA A 145 -5.49 10.21 14.16
CA ALA A 145 -4.91 11.55 14.05
C ALA A 145 -5.03 12.17 12.65
N GLY A 146 -5.54 11.43 11.66
CA GLY A 146 -5.67 11.89 10.27
C GLY A 146 -4.37 11.93 9.46
N LYS A 147 -3.26 11.40 10.00
CA LYS A 147 -1.99 11.27 9.26
C LYS A 147 -2.06 10.19 8.17
N VAL A 148 -2.95 9.21 8.31
CA VAL A 148 -3.25 8.19 7.32
C VAL A 148 -4.76 8.03 7.18
N ARG A 149 -5.27 7.91 5.95
CA ARG A 149 -6.71 7.80 5.67
C ARG A 149 -7.22 6.36 5.69
N ALA A 150 -6.34 5.42 5.43
CA ALA A 150 -6.59 3.98 5.52
C ALA A 150 -5.32 3.25 5.96
N ILE A 151 -5.49 2.15 6.69
CA ILE A 151 -4.40 1.28 7.14
C ILE A 151 -4.59 -0.14 6.64
N GLY A 152 -3.50 -0.79 6.29
CA GLY A 152 -3.53 -2.12 5.75
C GLY A 152 -2.21 -2.85 5.92
N VAL A 153 -2.12 -3.98 5.25
CA VAL A 153 -0.99 -4.89 5.32
C VAL A 153 -0.55 -5.29 3.91
N SER A 154 0.64 -5.85 3.78
CA SER A 154 1.13 -6.41 2.53
C SER A 154 1.81 -7.76 2.79
N ASN A 155 1.56 -8.73 1.91
CA ASN A 155 2.11 -10.09 2.01
C ASN A 155 1.64 -10.89 3.24
N PHE A 156 0.55 -10.49 3.86
CA PHE A 156 -0.04 -11.21 4.98
C PHE A 156 -0.84 -12.42 4.49
N ARG A 157 -0.73 -13.54 5.21
CA ARG A 157 -1.56 -14.73 5.07
C ARG A 157 -2.53 -14.82 6.26
N ALA A 158 -3.51 -15.71 6.21
CA ALA A 158 -4.50 -15.91 7.26
C ALA A 158 -3.90 -15.87 8.68
N LYS A 159 -2.89 -16.70 8.96
CA LYS A 159 -2.23 -16.74 10.28
C LYS A 159 -1.69 -15.39 10.77
N HIS A 160 -1.24 -14.53 9.85
CA HIS A 160 -0.70 -13.21 10.20
C HIS A 160 -1.83 -12.23 10.51
N ILE A 161 -2.91 -12.29 9.76
CA ILE A 161 -4.11 -11.46 9.98
C ILE A 161 -4.80 -11.91 11.27
N ASP A 162 -4.98 -13.21 11.49
CA ASP A 162 -5.56 -13.77 12.74
C ASP A 162 -4.79 -13.30 13.98
N ALA A 163 -3.45 -13.34 13.93
CA ALA A 163 -2.62 -12.85 15.02
C ALA A 163 -2.82 -11.35 15.27
N LEU A 164 -2.86 -10.54 14.19
CA LEU A 164 -3.06 -9.11 14.27
C LEU A 164 -4.43 -8.74 14.84
N LEU A 165 -5.47 -9.46 14.42
CA LEU A 165 -6.86 -9.22 14.86
C LEU A 165 -7.10 -9.52 16.35
N LYS A 166 -6.20 -10.24 17.03
CA LYS A 166 -6.28 -10.44 18.48
C LYS A 166 -6.18 -9.12 19.28
N THR A 167 -5.48 -8.13 18.72
CA THR A 167 -5.19 -6.85 19.40
C THR A 167 -5.68 -5.64 18.62
N ALA A 168 -5.97 -5.77 17.34
CA ALA A 168 -6.42 -4.69 16.49
C ALA A 168 -7.81 -4.17 16.89
N THR A 169 -7.96 -2.86 16.96
CA THR A 169 -9.26 -2.17 17.14
C THR A 169 -9.84 -1.70 15.81
N VAL A 170 -8.98 -1.50 14.82
CA VAL A 170 -9.34 -1.22 13.42
C VAL A 170 -8.81 -2.37 12.58
N LYS A 171 -9.68 -3.02 11.79
CA LYS A 171 -9.25 -4.10 10.89
C LYS A 171 -8.39 -3.55 9.74
N PRO A 172 -7.45 -4.35 9.19
CA PRO A 172 -6.82 -4.01 7.92
C PRO A 172 -7.88 -3.80 6.83
N MET A 173 -7.74 -2.74 6.07
CA MET A 173 -8.67 -2.41 4.97
C MET A 173 -8.20 -2.96 3.63
N VAL A 174 -6.88 -3.15 3.50
CA VAL A 174 -6.21 -3.64 2.30
C VAL A 174 -5.17 -4.68 2.69
N ASN A 175 -5.05 -5.72 1.88
CA ASN A 175 -3.89 -6.62 1.87
C ASN A 175 -3.29 -6.60 0.46
N GLN A 176 -2.15 -5.93 0.31
CA GLN A 176 -1.44 -5.86 -0.98
C GLN A 176 -0.58 -7.11 -1.16
N ILE A 177 -0.86 -7.90 -2.20
CA ILE A 177 -0.25 -9.22 -2.41
C ILE A 177 0.30 -9.36 -3.84
N PHE A 178 1.29 -10.26 -4.02
CA PHE A 178 1.71 -10.67 -5.34
C PHE A 178 0.57 -11.44 -6.00
N LEU A 179 -0.08 -10.81 -6.97
CA LEU A 179 -1.25 -11.38 -7.64
C LEU A 179 -1.20 -11.04 -9.14
N ASN A 180 -1.20 -12.07 -9.96
CA ASN A 180 -1.17 -11.93 -11.42
C ASN A 180 -1.79 -13.19 -12.06
N PRO A 181 -2.03 -13.22 -13.39
CA PRO A 181 -2.68 -14.35 -14.06
C PRO A 181 -1.97 -15.70 -13.89
N SER A 182 -0.68 -15.72 -13.56
CA SER A 182 0.08 -16.96 -13.32
C SER A 182 0.11 -17.38 -11.84
N ASP A 183 -0.31 -16.49 -10.93
CA ASP A 183 -0.37 -16.75 -9.48
C ASP A 183 -1.57 -16.02 -8.86
N LEU A 184 -2.69 -16.72 -8.79
CA LEU A 184 -3.98 -16.16 -8.36
C LEU A 184 -4.17 -16.13 -6.84
N GLN A 185 -3.32 -16.75 -6.06
CA GLN A 185 -3.37 -16.81 -4.59
C GLN A 185 -4.79 -17.04 -4.02
N PRO A 186 -5.55 -18.05 -4.49
CA PRO A 186 -7.00 -18.16 -4.23
C PRO A 186 -7.33 -18.24 -2.73
N GLU A 187 -6.48 -18.90 -1.93
CA GLU A 187 -6.68 -19.01 -0.48
C GLU A 187 -6.56 -17.65 0.22
N VAL A 188 -5.58 -16.82 -0.19
CA VAL A 188 -5.36 -15.50 0.41
C VAL A 188 -6.50 -14.55 0.01
N VAL A 189 -6.89 -14.57 -1.26
CA VAL A 189 -8.00 -13.75 -1.76
C VAL A 189 -9.30 -14.12 -1.06
N ALA A 190 -9.64 -15.42 -0.99
CA ALA A 190 -10.86 -15.89 -0.31
C ALA A 190 -10.86 -15.52 1.18
N TYR A 191 -9.70 -15.60 1.85
CA TYR A 191 -9.57 -15.19 3.24
C TYR A 191 -9.79 -13.68 3.40
N ASN A 192 -9.18 -12.85 2.55
CA ASN A 192 -9.36 -11.40 2.57
C ASN A 192 -10.83 -11.03 2.36
N ASP A 193 -11.49 -11.62 1.34
CA ASP A 193 -12.91 -11.38 1.03
C ASP A 193 -13.83 -11.74 2.21
N ALA A 194 -13.56 -12.86 2.89
CA ALA A 194 -14.33 -13.29 4.06
C ALA A 194 -14.18 -12.33 5.26
N HIS A 195 -13.14 -11.50 5.29
CA HIS A 195 -12.85 -10.54 6.36
C HIS A 195 -13.09 -9.07 5.97
N ASP A 196 -13.67 -8.83 4.79
CA ASP A 196 -13.91 -7.48 4.25
C ASP A 196 -12.59 -6.67 4.09
N ILE A 197 -11.54 -7.36 3.63
CA ILE A 197 -10.22 -6.81 3.33
C ILE A 197 -10.05 -6.79 1.81
N LEU A 198 -9.80 -5.63 1.22
CA LEU A 198 -9.55 -5.54 -0.22
C LEU A 198 -8.21 -6.18 -0.57
N SER A 199 -8.22 -7.13 -1.52
CA SER A 199 -7.00 -7.65 -2.13
C SER A 199 -6.51 -6.68 -3.20
N GLU A 200 -5.32 -6.11 -3.02
CA GLU A 200 -4.64 -5.25 -3.99
C GLU A 200 -3.47 -6.00 -4.62
N ALA A 201 -3.40 -6.00 -5.96
CA ALA A 201 -2.35 -6.71 -6.68
C ALA A 201 -1.10 -5.83 -6.84
N TYR A 202 0.07 -6.29 -6.35
CA TYR A 202 1.33 -5.76 -6.84
C TYR A 202 1.93 -6.68 -7.91
N SER A 203 2.71 -6.10 -8.83
CA SER A 203 3.24 -6.81 -10.02
C SER A 203 2.15 -7.58 -10.80
N PRO A 204 1.03 -6.94 -11.16
CA PRO A 204 -0.10 -7.62 -11.82
C PRO A 204 0.25 -8.19 -13.20
N LEU A 205 1.37 -7.75 -13.79
CA LEU A 205 1.92 -8.27 -15.05
C LEU A 205 3.10 -9.23 -14.82
N GLY A 206 3.27 -9.76 -13.60
CA GLY A 206 4.32 -10.72 -13.24
C GLY A 206 5.73 -10.18 -13.48
N THR A 207 5.97 -8.88 -13.26
CA THR A 207 7.24 -8.19 -13.58
C THR A 207 7.65 -8.33 -15.05
N GLY A 208 6.66 -8.32 -15.96
CA GLY A 208 6.86 -8.47 -17.40
C GLY A 208 6.92 -9.91 -17.92
N LYS A 209 6.93 -10.91 -17.03
CA LYS A 209 6.98 -12.33 -17.44
C LYS A 209 5.76 -12.78 -18.22
N ILE A 210 4.59 -12.14 -17.96
CA ILE A 210 3.35 -12.47 -18.68
C ILE A 210 3.47 -12.26 -20.19
N PHE A 211 4.36 -11.38 -20.65
CA PHE A 211 4.59 -11.13 -22.07
C PHE A 211 5.60 -12.09 -22.70
N GLN A 212 6.18 -13.01 -21.92
CA GLN A 212 7.17 -14.00 -22.35
C GLN A 212 6.57 -15.41 -22.43
N VAL A 213 5.30 -15.57 -22.06
CA VAL A 213 4.61 -16.86 -22.17
C VAL A 213 4.10 -16.98 -23.60
N ASP A 214 4.61 -17.98 -24.33
CA ASP A 214 4.05 -18.37 -25.63
C ASP A 214 2.59 -18.80 -25.43
N ALA A 215 1.71 -18.24 -26.25
CA ALA A 215 0.26 -18.48 -26.20
C ALA A 215 -0.10 -19.90 -26.64
#